data_c1bdfb9fd641d5242f7f2826a845129a
#
_entry.id   c1bdfb9fd641d5242f7f2826a845129a
#
_cell.length_a   1.000
_cell.length_b   1.000
_cell.length_c   1.000
_cell.angle_alpha   90.00
_cell.angle_beta   90.00
_cell.angle_gamma   90.00
#
_symmetry.space_group_name_H-M   'P 1'
#
loop_
_entity.id
_entity.type
_entity.pdbx_description
1 polymer ?
#
loop_
_entity_poly.entity_id
_entity_poly.type
_entity_poly.pdbx_seq_one_letter_code
_entity_poly.pdbx_strand_id
1 'polypeptide(L)'
;MALVRQHLIDPEICIRCNTCEEACPDDAIAHDSTNYVIDFDKCTNAGDCLLQCPTGAIDSFRMIAEPWSVEDQFGWDALPDDQVLAPSSSQSIPDDVARITEVASEGAGGRELPPLSAPHPYVGLYTPARPAIATVSGNLRLTGEGSDVDIRHLVLDFGKTVFPVLEGQSIGILPPGVDEAGNPHHVRLYSVASPRDGERPGFNNVALTIKRITEDADGRPVHGVASNYLCDLEKGAEVRVTGPFGATFLMPDDPNARIVMICTG
;
A
#
# COMPACT_ATOMS: atom_id res chain seq x y z
N MET A 1 3.34 -33.38 10.26
CA MET A 1 4.20 -32.33 10.87
C MET A 1 3.30 -31.22 11.32
N ALA A 2 3.54 -30.62 12.49
CA ALA A 2 2.79 -29.46 12.91
C ALA A 2 3.30 -28.25 12.09
N LEU A 3 2.39 -27.47 11.54
CA LEU A 3 2.74 -26.21 10.88
C LEU A 3 3.11 -25.18 11.94
N VAL A 4 4.11 -24.37 11.67
CA VAL A 4 4.49 -23.22 12.46
C VAL A 4 4.12 -21.93 11.72
N ARG A 5 3.84 -20.90 12.47
CA ARG A 5 3.54 -19.57 11.92
C ARG A 5 4.80 -18.73 11.98
N GLN A 6 5.28 -18.27 10.84
CA GLN A 6 6.38 -17.32 10.75
C GLN A 6 5.87 -15.98 10.28
N HIS A 7 6.15 -14.94 11.04
CA HIS A 7 6.00 -13.57 10.56
C HIS A 7 7.13 -13.22 9.61
N LEU A 8 6.79 -12.51 8.55
CA LEU A 8 7.72 -12.09 7.50
C LEU A 8 7.56 -10.60 7.26
N ILE A 9 8.59 -10.00 6.70
CA ILE A 9 8.53 -8.62 6.20
C ILE A 9 8.56 -8.68 4.69
N ASP A 10 7.50 -8.14 4.07
CA ASP A 10 7.38 -8.10 2.63
C ASP A 10 8.35 -7.07 2.04
N PRO A 11 9.38 -7.50 1.28
CA PRO A 11 10.38 -6.59 0.75
C PRO A 11 9.83 -5.65 -0.33
N GLU A 12 8.73 -6.03 -1.00
CA GLU A 12 8.10 -5.21 -2.05
C GLU A 12 7.42 -3.96 -1.50
N ILE A 13 6.91 -4.02 -0.27
CA ILE A 13 6.16 -2.93 0.36
C ILE A 13 6.89 -2.31 1.56
N CYS A 14 8.00 -2.90 1.99
CA CYS A 14 8.83 -2.36 3.07
C CYS A 14 9.54 -1.08 2.62
N ILE A 15 9.29 0.03 3.29
CA ILE A 15 9.94 1.32 3.03
C ILE A 15 11.24 1.52 3.81
N ARG A 16 11.70 0.51 4.52
CA ARG A 16 12.96 0.52 5.30
C ARG A 16 13.07 1.67 6.30
N CYS A 17 11.97 1.95 7.02
CA CYS A 17 11.91 3.06 7.97
C CYS A 17 12.49 2.75 9.35
N ASN A 18 12.98 1.55 9.59
CA ASN A 18 13.53 1.05 10.85
C ASN A 18 12.56 0.95 12.05
N THR A 19 11.34 1.44 11.93
CA THR A 19 10.40 1.53 13.05
C THR A 19 10.08 0.16 13.69
N CYS A 20 10.03 -0.89 12.88
CA CYS A 20 9.74 -2.24 13.37
C CYS A 20 10.89 -2.83 14.19
N GLU A 21 12.13 -2.59 13.81
CA GLU A 21 13.32 -3.03 14.55
C GLU A 21 13.41 -2.31 15.90
N GLU A 22 13.24 -0.98 15.91
CA GLU A 22 13.25 -0.18 17.13
C GLU A 22 12.11 -0.56 18.10
N ALA A 23 10.98 -1.03 17.59
CA ALA A 23 9.82 -1.42 18.38
C ALA A 23 9.84 -2.89 18.83
N CYS A 24 10.76 -3.71 18.33
CA CYS A 24 10.79 -5.14 18.63
C CYS A 24 11.34 -5.40 20.04
N PRO A 25 10.55 -5.93 20.98
CA PRO A 25 11.02 -6.21 22.33
C PRO A 25 11.98 -7.40 22.40
N ASP A 26 12.02 -8.22 21.35
CA ASP A 26 12.76 -9.48 21.31
C ASP A 26 14.10 -9.35 20.56
N ASP A 27 14.43 -8.18 20.02
CA ASP A 27 15.53 -7.97 19.07
C ASP A 27 15.53 -9.01 17.93
N ALA A 28 14.33 -9.37 17.48
CA ALA A 28 14.11 -10.40 16.46
C ALA A 28 14.14 -9.85 15.03
N ILE A 29 14.19 -8.54 14.85
CA ILE A 29 14.24 -7.92 13.53
C ILE A 29 15.66 -7.47 13.25
N ALA A 30 16.15 -7.82 12.07
CA ALA A 30 17.46 -7.40 11.57
C ALA A 30 17.32 -6.84 10.16
N HIS A 31 18.30 -6.08 9.72
CA HIS A 31 18.34 -5.55 8.36
C HIS A 31 19.74 -5.59 7.75
N ASP A 32 19.78 -5.63 6.44
CA ASP A 32 20.97 -5.31 5.65
C ASP A 32 20.75 -4.04 4.82
N SER A 33 21.50 -3.84 3.76
CA SER A 33 21.34 -2.67 2.88
C SER A 33 20.04 -2.73 2.04
N THR A 34 19.41 -3.91 1.94
CA THR A 34 18.28 -4.20 1.04
C THR A 34 17.01 -4.56 1.80
N ASN A 35 17.06 -5.44 2.77
CA ASN A 35 15.90 -6.05 3.39
C ASN A 35 15.88 -5.91 4.91
N TYR A 36 14.67 -5.84 5.47
CA TYR A 36 14.37 -6.10 6.87
C TYR A 36 13.79 -7.50 6.98
N VAL A 37 14.23 -8.28 7.97
CA VAL A 37 13.91 -9.69 8.13
C VAL A 37 13.59 -10.03 9.58
N ILE A 38 12.87 -11.12 9.82
CA ILE A 38 12.51 -11.56 11.17
C ILE A 38 13.19 -12.91 11.47
N ASP A 39 13.95 -12.91 12.55
CA ASP A 39 14.54 -14.10 13.13
C ASP A 39 13.42 -14.90 13.87
N PHE A 40 13.07 -16.06 13.31
CA PHE A 40 11.99 -16.89 13.82
C PHE A 40 12.29 -17.39 15.24
N ASP A 41 13.54 -17.72 15.54
CA ASP A 41 13.93 -18.29 16.85
C ASP A 41 13.88 -17.26 17.98
N LYS A 42 13.99 -15.99 17.64
CA LYS A 42 13.89 -14.89 18.60
C LYS A 42 12.47 -14.34 18.75
N CYS A 43 11.67 -14.39 17.68
CA CYS A 43 10.36 -13.76 17.64
C CYS A 43 9.33 -14.49 18.53
N THR A 44 8.90 -13.85 19.59
CA THR A 44 7.83 -14.37 20.48
C THR A 44 6.41 -14.04 19.99
N ASN A 45 6.27 -13.39 18.85
CA ASN A 45 5.01 -12.87 18.31
C ASN A 45 4.33 -11.83 19.23
N ALA A 46 5.10 -11.00 19.91
CA ALA A 46 4.60 -9.94 20.81
C ALA A 46 3.68 -8.94 20.05
N GLY A 47 3.95 -8.69 18.78
CA GLY A 47 3.08 -7.89 17.92
C GLY A 47 3.33 -6.38 17.93
N ASP A 48 4.24 -5.89 18.77
CA ASP A 48 4.52 -4.45 18.88
C ASP A 48 5.00 -3.86 17.54
N CYS A 49 5.79 -4.61 16.78
CA CYS A 49 6.27 -4.22 15.46
C CYS A 49 5.14 -4.07 14.42
N LEU A 50 4.06 -4.87 14.52
CA LEU A 50 2.91 -4.79 13.62
C LEU A 50 2.21 -3.43 13.74
N LEU A 51 2.04 -2.95 14.97
CA LEU A 51 1.37 -1.68 15.25
C LEU A 51 2.17 -0.47 14.77
N GLN A 52 3.47 -0.63 14.65
CA GLN A 52 4.38 0.46 14.28
C GLN A 52 4.69 0.50 12.77
N CYS A 53 4.39 -0.59 12.03
CA CYS A 53 4.67 -0.64 10.60
C CYS A 53 3.71 0.25 9.79
N PRO A 54 4.16 1.37 9.23
CA PRO A 54 3.27 2.31 8.55
C PRO A 54 2.73 1.76 7.22
N THR A 55 3.38 0.73 6.66
CA THR A 55 3.02 0.15 5.36
C THR A 55 2.30 -1.17 5.49
N GLY A 56 2.32 -1.79 6.68
CA GLY A 56 1.84 -3.14 6.87
C GLY A 56 2.74 -4.22 6.28
N ALA A 57 4.01 -3.91 6.00
CA ALA A 57 4.95 -4.89 5.44
C ALA A 57 5.13 -6.12 6.33
N ILE A 58 5.00 -5.98 7.64
CA ILE A 58 5.10 -7.08 8.61
C ILE A 58 3.75 -7.69 9.01
N ASP A 59 2.66 -7.30 8.38
CA ASP A 59 1.35 -7.95 8.55
C ASP A 59 1.33 -9.34 7.87
N SER A 60 2.29 -9.60 7.00
CA SER A 60 2.41 -10.86 6.27
C SER A 60 2.95 -11.96 7.16
N PHE A 61 2.39 -13.15 7.04
CA PHE A 61 2.91 -14.38 7.66
C PHE A 61 2.62 -15.60 6.80
N ARG A 62 3.35 -16.68 7.06
CA ARG A 62 3.16 -17.97 6.40
C ARG A 62 2.99 -19.09 7.43
N MET A 63 2.13 -20.05 7.09
CA MET A 63 2.03 -21.33 7.78
C MET A 63 2.92 -22.32 7.06
N ILE A 64 4.02 -22.73 7.68
CA ILE A 64 5.09 -23.48 7.04
C ILE A 64 5.51 -24.69 7.87
N ALA A 65 6.11 -25.68 7.22
CA ALA A 65 6.61 -26.86 7.90
C ALA A 65 7.98 -26.61 8.57
N GLU A 66 8.83 -25.80 7.91
CA GLU A 66 10.15 -25.41 8.39
C GLU A 66 10.34 -23.90 8.19
N PRO A 67 10.75 -23.16 9.24
CA PRO A 67 10.98 -21.71 9.15
C PRO A 67 12.12 -21.39 8.18
N TRP A 68 11.95 -20.31 7.43
CA TRP A 68 13.04 -19.73 6.64
C TRP A 68 14.05 -19.04 7.55
N SER A 69 15.33 -19.25 7.23
CA SER A 69 16.42 -18.58 7.94
C SER A 69 16.47 -17.09 7.65
N VAL A 70 17.20 -16.35 8.48
CA VAL A 70 17.49 -14.92 8.25
C VAL A 70 18.24 -14.72 6.94
N GLU A 71 19.18 -15.61 6.63
CA GLU A 71 19.98 -15.58 5.40
C GLU A 71 19.10 -15.76 4.15
N ASP A 72 18.12 -16.66 4.18
CA ASP A 72 17.18 -16.85 3.07
C ASP A 72 16.38 -15.57 2.83
N GLN A 73 15.86 -14.98 3.90
CA GLN A 73 15.02 -13.77 3.83
C GLN A 73 15.78 -12.54 3.29
N PHE A 74 17.08 -12.40 3.59
CA PHE A 74 17.90 -11.33 3.00
C PHE A 74 18.04 -11.42 1.49
N GLY A 75 17.91 -12.63 0.94
CA GLY A 75 17.98 -12.88 -0.50
C GLY A 75 16.67 -12.66 -1.27
N TRP A 76 15.60 -12.22 -0.61
CA TRP A 76 14.30 -12.09 -1.27
C TRP A 76 14.10 -10.73 -1.93
N ASP A 77 13.56 -10.77 -3.15
CA ASP A 77 13.02 -9.60 -3.85
C ASP A 77 11.50 -9.50 -3.63
N ALA A 78 10.83 -10.62 -3.34
CA ALA A 78 9.41 -10.74 -3.02
C ALA A 78 9.21 -11.85 -1.99
N LEU A 79 8.05 -11.84 -1.30
CA LEU A 79 7.71 -12.95 -0.42
C LEU A 79 7.59 -14.26 -1.21
N PRO A 80 8.11 -15.39 -0.68
CA PRO A 80 7.93 -16.68 -1.30
C PRO A 80 6.44 -17.06 -1.37
N ASP A 81 6.07 -17.89 -2.35
CA ASP A 81 4.72 -18.45 -2.43
C ASP A 81 4.38 -19.24 -1.16
N ASP A 82 3.09 -19.25 -0.81
CA ASP A 82 2.62 -20.07 0.30
C ASP A 82 3.01 -21.54 0.08
N GLN A 83 3.60 -22.17 1.09
CA GLN A 83 3.85 -23.60 1.06
C GLN A 83 2.51 -24.34 1.17
N VAL A 84 1.92 -24.63 0.01
CA VAL A 84 0.61 -25.25 -0.10
C VAL A 84 0.67 -26.68 0.40
N LEU A 85 0.23 -26.92 1.63
CA LEU A 85 -0.02 -28.28 2.15
C LEU A 85 -1.46 -28.75 1.94
N ALA A 86 -2.31 -27.93 1.38
CA ALA A 86 -3.65 -28.24 0.84
C ALA A 86 -4.05 -27.14 -0.14
N PRO A 87 -4.93 -27.39 -1.10
CA PRO A 87 -5.41 -26.35 -1.97
C PRO A 87 -6.21 -25.34 -1.15
N SER A 88 -5.53 -24.38 -0.54
CA SER A 88 -6.17 -23.15 -0.16
C SER A 88 -6.49 -22.47 -1.48
N SER A 89 -7.80 -22.34 -1.73
CA SER A 89 -8.38 -21.58 -2.80
C SER A 89 -7.44 -20.44 -3.24
N SER A 90 -7.16 -20.39 -4.57
CA SER A 90 -6.76 -19.15 -5.24
C SER A 90 -7.22 -17.97 -4.39
N GLN A 91 -6.38 -16.96 -4.20
CA GLN A 91 -6.85 -15.68 -3.65
C GLN A 91 -7.98 -15.19 -4.53
N SER A 92 -9.15 -15.79 -4.33
CA SER A 92 -10.40 -15.33 -4.88
C SER A 92 -10.67 -14.01 -4.17
N ILE A 93 -10.93 -12.98 -4.94
CA ILE A 93 -11.60 -11.79 -4.42
C ILE A 93 -12.67 -12.31 -3.46
N PRO A 94 -12.70 -11.89 -2.20
CA PRO A 94 -13.69 -12.35 -1.24
C PRO A 94 -15.10 -12.24 -1.84
N ASP A 95 -15.94 -13.24 -1.61
CA ASP A 95 -17.27 -13.34 -2.27
C ASP A 95 -18.14 -12.10 -2.02
N ASP A 96 -17.98 -11.44 -0.87
CA ASP A 96 -18.65 -10.19 -0.54
C ASP A 96 -18.19 -9.04 -1.45
N VAL A 97 -16.89 -8.95 -1.74
CA VAL A 97 -16.31 -7.95 -2.65
C VAL A 97 -16.68 -8.27 -4.09
N ALA A 98 -16.63 -9.54 -4.50
CA ALA A 98 -17.05 -9.98 -5.83
C ALA A 98 -18.53 -9.64 -6.08
N ARG A 99 -19.39 -9.91 -5.10
CA ARG A 99 -20.82 -9.57 -5.16
C ARG A 99 -21.07 -8.07 -5.23
N ILE A 100 -20.35 -7.27 -4.46
CA ILE A 100 -20.45 -5.80 -4.50
C ILE A 100 -20.03 -5.28 -5.88
N THR A 101 -18.99 -5.87 -6.46
CA THR A 101 -18.52 -5.51 -7.81
C THR A 101 -19.52 -5.87 -8.88
N GLU A 102 -20.17 -7.05 -8.78
CA GLU A 102 -21.20 -7.49 -9.71
C GLU A 102 -22.39 -6.52 -9.67
N VAL A 103 -22.86 -6.16 -8.48
CA VAL A 103 -23.91 -5.16 -8.30
C VAL A 103 -23.48 -3.77 -8.81
N ALA A 104 -22.26 -3.37 -8.61
CA ALA A 104 -21.73 -2.11 -9.11
C ALA A 104 -21.61 -2.10 -10.64
N SER A 105 -21.36 -3.28 -11.26
CA SER A 105 -21.25 -3.43 -12.72
C SER A 105 -22.61 -3.51 -13.43
N GLU A 106 -23.67 -3.91 -12.74
CA GLU A 106 -25.04 -4.05 -13.31
C GLU A 106 -25.75 -2.72 -13.57
N GLY A 107 -25.15 -1.68 -13.18
CA GLY A 107 -25.57 -0.62 -13.64
C GLY A 107 -26.25 0.59 -13.76
N ALA A 108 -25.92 1.67 -13.47
CA ALA A 108 -26.58 2.97 -13.70
C ALA A 108 -25.98 3.71 -14.91
N GLY A 109 -26.12 3.17 -16.10
CA GLY A 109 -25.86 3.92 -17.34
C GLY A 109 -24.43 4.43 -17.51
N GLY A 110 -23.43 3.60 -17.29
CA GLY A 110 -22.03 3.91 -17.51
C GLY A 110 -21.34 4.53 -16.28
N ARG A 111 -22.00 4.58 -15.14
CA ARG A 111 -21.39 4.91 -13.85
C ARG A 111 -21.14 3.63 -13.07
N GLU A 112 -19.90 3.39 -12.74
CA GLU A 112 -19.54 2.30 -11.86
C GLU A 112 -19.65 2.81 -10.42
N LEU A 113 -20.47 2.12 -9.62
CA LEU A 113 -20.53 2.43 -8.19
C LEU A 113 -19.22 1.98 -7.56
N PRO A 114 -18.62 2.80 -6.68
CA PRO A 114 -17.47 2.36 -5.93
C PRO A 114 -17.84 1.10 -5.13
N PRO A 115 -16.92 0.17 -4.92
CA PRO A 115 -17.16 -0.96 -4.04
C PRO A 115 -17.52 -0.43 -2.66
N LEU A 116 -18.79 -0.54 -2.30
CA LEU A 116 -19.33 -0.04 -1.05
C LEU A 116 -18.57 -0.68 0.12
N SER A 117 -17.94 0.15 0.89
CA SER A 117 -17.33 -0.07 2.20
C SER A 117 -16.97 -1.53 2.50
N ALA A 118 -15.71 -1.87 2.28
CA ALA A 118 -15.17 -3.09 2.87
C ALA A 118 -15.49 -3.08 4.38
N PRO A 119 -16.09 -4.13 4.93
CA PRO A 119 -16.40 -4.21 6.36
C PRO A 119 -15.13 -4.30 7.22
N HIS A 120 -13.99 -4.59 6.59
CA HIS A 120 -12.65 -4.69 7.19
C HIS A 120 -11.61 -4.27 6.15
N PRO A 121 -10.41 -3.85 6.58
CA PRO A 121 -9.36 -3.46 5.64
C PRO A 121 -8.85 -4.66 4.84
N TYR A 122 -8.82 -4.53 3.53
CA TYR A 122 -8.08 -5.43 2.66
C TYR A 122 -6.66 -4.90 2.52
N VAL A 123 -5.68 -5.80 2.54
CA VAL A 123 -4.26 -5.46 2.41
C VAL A 123 -3.64 -6.34 1.34
N GLY A 124 -2.84 -5.73 0.45
CA GLY A 124 -2.05 -6.46 -0.54
C GLY A 124 -2.86 -7.18 -1.63
N LEU A 125 -4.06 -6.71 -1.99
CA LEU A 125 -4.85 -7.30 -3.07
C LEU A 125 -4.13 -7.24 -4.42
N TYR A 126 -3.36 -6.18 -4.64
CA TYR A 126 -2.58 -5.96 -5.84
C TYR A 126 -1.11 -5.80 -5.49
N THR A 127 -0.27 -6.56 -6.19
CA THR A 127 1.18 -6.62 -5.97
C THR A 127 1.94 -6.00 -7.15
N PRO A 128 3.24 -5.71 -7.05
CA PRO A 128 4.06 -5.26 -8.17
C PRO A 128 4.02 -6.20 -9.38
N ALA A 129 3.94 -7.52 -9.15
CA ALA A 129 3.82 -8.51 -10.21
C ALA A 129 2.43 -8.50 -10.88
N ARG A 130 1.40 -8.05 -10.15
CA ARG A 130 0.02 -7.99 -10.62
C ARG A 130 -0.67 -6.72 -10.12
N PRO A 131 -0.26 -5.54 -10.61
CA PRO A 131 -0.83 -4.27 -10.20
C PRO A 131 -2.24 -4.06 -10.76
N ALA A 132 -3.04 -3.28 -10.05
CA ALA A 132 -4.22 -2.65 -10.65
C ALA A 132 -3.78 -1.54 -11.61
N ILE A 133 -4.57 -1.33 -12.65
CA ILE A 133 -4.39 -0.19 -13.55
C ILE A 133 -5.50 0.82 -13.24
N ALA A 134 -5.10 2.02 -12.89
CA ALA A 134 -6.00 3.16 -12.71
C ALA A 134 -5.76 4.20 -13.82
N THR A 135 -6.79 4.95 -14.15
CA THR A 135 -6.70 6.06 -15.10
C THR A 135 -6.78 7.38 -14.36
N VAL A 136 -5.91 8.33 -14.67
CA VAL A 136 -5.98 9.68 -14.14
C VAL A 136 -7.25 10.37 -14.62
N SER A 137 -8.19 10.63 -13.73
CA SER A 137 -9.41 11.39 -14.02
C SER A 137 -9.27 12.89 -13.72
N GLY A 138 -8.32 13.27 -12.86
CA GLY A 138 -7.98 14.66 -12.54
C GLY A 138 -6.60 14.79 -11.92
N ASN A 139 -5.90 15.88 -12.23
CA ASN A 139 -4.63 16.28 -11.62
C ASN A 139 -4.64 17.80 -11.44
N LEU A 140 -4.96 18.26 -10.25
CA LEU A 140 -5.14 19.66 -9.94
C LEU A 140 -4.03 20.15 -9.01
N ARG A 141 -3.37 21.24 -9.38
CA ARG A 141 -2.45 21.92 -8.46
C ARG A 141 -3.23 22.64 -7.38
N LEU A 142 -2.91 22.36 -6.12
CA LEU A 142 -3.55 22.98 -4.95
C LEU A 142 -2.84 24.24 -4.50
N THR A 143 -1.53 24.34 -4.73
CA THR A 143 -0.74 25.52 -4.39
C THR A 143 -0.89 26.60 -5.46
N GLY A 144 -0.97 27.88 -5.02
CA GLY A 144 -1.13 29.01 -5.91
C GLY A 144 0.03 29.20 -6.91
N GLU A 145 -0.23 29.95 -7.95
CA GLU A 145 0.81 30.42 -8.89
C GLU A 145 1.83 31.26 -8.12
N GLY A 146 3.11 30.95 -8.27
CA GLY A 146 4.20 31.62 -7.56
C GLY A 146 4.59 30.97 -6.22
N SER A 147 3.94 29.89 -5.80
CA SER A 147 4.43 29.05 -4.69
C SER A 147 5.65 28.23 -5.15
N ASP A 148 6.69 28.20 -4.32
CA ASP A 148 7.87 27.37 -4.54
C ASP A 148 7.54 25.88 -4.31
N VAL A 149 6.38 25.58 -3.73
CA VAL A 149 5.91 24.20 -3.46
C VAL A 149 4.82 23.83 -4.46
N ASP A 150 4.97 22.70 -5.12
CA ASP A 150 3.94 22.12 -6.01
C ASP A 150 3.25 20.96 -5.27
N ILE A 151 2.02 21.20 -4.81
CA ILE A 151 1.15 20.19 -4.22
C ILE A 151 -0.01 19.94 -5.18
N ARG A 152 -0.25 18.67 -5.46
CA ARG A 152 -1.28 18.21 -6.40
C ARG A 152 -2.33 17.34 -5.72
N HIS A 153 -3.56 17.52 -6.16
CA HIS A 153 -4.66 16.60 -5.92
C HIS A 153 -4.86 15.74 -7.16
N LEU A 154 -4.57 14.46 -7.03
CA LEU A 154 -4.62 13.49 -8.13
C LEU A 154 -5.77 12.53 -7.89
N VAL A 155 -6.66 12.39 -8.85
CA VAL A 155 -7.80 11.45 -8.79
C VAL A 155 -7.55 10.31 -9.77
N LEU A 156 -7.52 9.09 -9.24
CA LEU A 156 -7.30 7.83 -9.94
C LEU A 156 -8.61 7.06 -10.04
N ASP A 157 -9.06 6.78 -11.23
CA ASP A 157 -10.27 6.00 -11.54
C ASP A 157 -9.89 4.55 -11.88
N PHE A 158 -10.41 3.61 -11.14
CA PHE A 158 -10.15 2.17 -11.32
C PHE A 158 -11.13 1.50 -12.28
N GLY A 159 -12.14 2.22 -12.78
CA GLY A 159 -13.15 1.67 -13.67
C GLY A 159 -13.81 0.43 -13.06
N LYS A 160 -13.69 -0.71 -13.75
CA LYS A 160 -14.25 -2.01 -13.30
C LYS A 160 -13.34 -2.78 -12.35
N THR A 161 -12.15 -2.31 -12.10
CA THR A 161 -11.20 -2.99 -11.21
C THR A 161 -11.62 -2.76 -9.77
N VAL A 162 -11.90 -3.84 -9.04
CA VAL A 162 -12.24 -3.78 -7.61
C VAL A 162 -11.04 -3.30 -6.82
N PHE A 163 -11.12 -2.11 -6.26
CA PHE A 163 -10.05 -1.56 -5.45
C PHE A 163 -10.61 -0.96 -4.14
N PRO A 164 -11.01 -1.82 -3.18
CA PRO A 164 -11.64 -1.36 -1.93
C PRO A 164 -10.60 -0.72 -1.03
N VAL A 165 -10.86 0.51 -0.59
CA VAL A 165 -10.02 1.24 0.37
C VAL A 165 -10.85 1.71 1.55
N LEU A 166 -10.18 1.90 2.68
CA LEU A 166 -10.73 2.56 3.85
C LEU A 166 -9.92 3.82 4.15
N GLU A 167 -10.57 4.79 4.78
CA GLU A 167 -9.89 6.00 5.28
C GLU A 167 -8.78 5.60 6.25
N GLY A 168 -7.59 6.13 6.03
CA GLY A 168 -6.37 5.78 6.78
C GLY A 168 -5.49 4.72 6.13
N GLN A 169 -5.95 4.08 5.05
CA GLN A 169 -5.10 3.22 4.24
C GLN A 169 -4.24 4.03 3.26
N SER A 170 -3.24 3.36 2.71
CA SER A 170 -2.38 3.88 1.64
C SER A 170 -2.48 2.99 0.40
N ILE A 171 -2.10 3.55 -0.74
CA ILE A 171 -1.90 2.80 -1.97
C ILE A 171 -0.46 2.96 -2.45
N GLY A 172 0.05 1.95 -3.13
CA GLY A 172 1.39 1.97 -3.67
C GLY A 172 1.38 2.35 -5.15
N ILE A 173 2.28 3.23 -5.53
CA ILE A 173 2.48 3.63 -6.92
C ILE A 173 3.76 3.00 -7.45
N LEU A 174 3.67 2.39 -8.62
CA LEU A 174 4.80 1.85 -9.36
C LEU A 174 5.21 2.84 -10.46
N PRO A 175 6.24 3.68 -10.24
CA PRO A 175 6.73 4.55 -11.28
C PRO A 175 7.28 3.73 -12.46
N PRO A 176 7.08 4.16 -13.70
CA PRO A 176 7.67 3.50 -14.86
C PRO A 176 9.19 3.69 -14.90
N GLY A 177 9.88 2.80 -15.63
CA GLY A 177 11.33 2.88 -15.84
C GLY A 177 12.12 2.08 -14.81
N VAL A 178 13.42 2.31 -14.82
CA VAL A 178 14.41 1.63 -13.99
C VAL A 178 15.37 2.66 -13.38
N ASP A 179 16.01 2.29 -12.29
CA ASP A 179 17.06 3.07 -11.66
C ASP A 179 18.40 2.99 -12.43
N GLU A 180 19.44 3.63 -11.93
CA GLU A 180 20.79 3.64 -12.54
C GLU A 180 21.43 2.24 -12.61
N ALA A 181 20.99 1.32 -11.74
CA ALA A 181 21.46 -0.07 -11.72
C ALA A 181 20.65 -0.99 -12.66
N GLY A 182 19.59 -0.46 -13.29
CA GLY A 182 18.71 -1.21 -14.20
C GLY A 182 17.57 -1.94 -13.49
N ASN A 183 17.35 -1.71 -12.18
CA ASN A 183 16.26 -2.29 -11.43
C ASN A 183 14.98 -1.46 -11.59
N PRO A 184 13.79 -2.08 -11.56
CA PRO A 184 12.53 -1.35 -11.50
C PRO A 184 12.50 -0.40 -10.30
N HIS A 185 11.89 0.76 -10.48
CA HIS A 185 11.71 1.69 -9.37
C HIS A 185 10.87 1.08 -8.26
N HIS A 186 11.26 1.34 -7.01
CA HIS A 186 10.50 0.90 -5.84
C HIS A 186 9.10 1.49 -5.80
N VAL A 187 8.16 0.71 -5.28
CA VAL A 187 6.83 1.20 -4.90
C VAL A 187 6.96 2.37 -3.95
N ARG A 188 6.16 3.42 -4.16
CA ARG A 188 6.03 4.54 -3.23
C ARG A 188 4.60 4.63 -2.73
N LEU A 189 4.47 4.67 -1.41
CA LEU A 189 3.17 4.72 -0.75
C LEU A 189 2.66 6.15 -0.65
N TYR A 190 1.36 6.27 -0.85
CA TYR A 190 0.60 7.51 -0.68
C TYR A 190 -0.66 7.22 0.11
N SER A 191 -0.89 8.00 1.15
CA SER A 191 -2.13 7.91 1.92
C SER A 191 -3.32 8.28 1.03
N VAL A 192 -4.41 7.54 1.17
CA VAL A 192 -5.68 7.86 0.52
C VAL A 192 -6.20 9.19 1.07
N ALA A 193 -6.56 10.11 0.18
CA ALA A 193 -7.05 11.44 0.49
C ALA A 193 -8.54 11.61 0.20
N SER A 194 -9.21 10.57 -0.31
CA SER A 194 -10.64 10.53 -0.56
C SER A 194 -11.38 9.70 0.48
N PRO A 195 -12.71 9.86 0.62
CA PRO A 195 -13.54 8.89 1.30
C PRO A 195 -13.49 7.51 0.63
N ARG A 196 -13.90 6.45 1.35
CA ARG A 196 -13.96 5.06 0.83
C ARG A 196 -14.92 4.87 -0.34
N ASP A 197 -15.90 5.70 -0.47
CA ASP A 197 -16.87 5.75 -1.57
C ASP A 197 -16.43 6.65 -2.74
N GLY A 198 -15.18 7.06 -2.72
CA GLY A 198 -14.52 7.84 -3.76
C GLY A 198 -14.65 9.35 -3.59
N GLU A 199 -13.74 10.06 -4.21
CA GLU A 199 -13.74 11.52 -4.31
C GLU A 199 -14.96 12.04 -5.10
N ARG A 200 -15.31 11.30 -6.13
CA ARG A 200 -16.43 11.60 -7.00
C ARG A 200 -17.52 10.56 -6.79
N PRO A 201 -18.64 10.92 -6.18
CA PRO A 201 -19.73 9.99 -5.92
C PRO A 201 -20.22 9.28 -7.18
N GLY A 202 -20.40 7.96 -7.11
CA GLY A 202 -20.83 7.12 -8.21
C GLY A 202 -19.72 6.71 -9.19
N PHE A 203 -18.44 6.92 -8.80
CA PHE A 203 -17.26 6.46 -9.54
C PHE A 203 -16.34 5.66 -8.62
N ASN A 204 -15.71 4.63 -9.17
CA ASN A 204 -14.72 3.82 -8.46
C ASN A 204 -13.35 4.53 -8.52
N ASN A 205 -13.17 5.56 -7.70
CA ASN A 205 -11.97 6.37 -7.72
C ASN A 205 -11.40 6.61 -6.33
N VAL A 206 -10.11 6.91 -6.29
CA VAL A 206 -9.34 7.25 -5.10
C VAL A 206 -8.55 8.52 -5.38
N ALA A 207 -8.51 9.44 -4.42
CA ALA A 207 -7.67 10.61 -4.53
C ALA A 207 -6.41 10.52 -3.67
N LEU A 208 -5.35 11.18 -4.15
CA LEU A 208 -4.07 11.36 -3.46
C LEU A 208 -3.74 12.84 -3.37
N THR A 209 -3.09 13.24 -2.27
CA THR A 209 -2.46 14.56 -2.17
C THR A 209 -0.94 14.37 -2.25
N ILE A 210 -0.32 14.97 -3.25
CA ILE A 210 1.08 14.71 -3.61
C ILE A 210 1.86 16.01 -3.57
N LYS A 211 2.92 16.04 -2.76
CA LYS A 211 3.93 17.10 -2.82
C LYS A 211 5.02 16.67 -3.79
N ARG A 212 5.31 17.50 -4.79
CA ARG A 212 6.45 17.31 -5.69
C ARG A 212 7.74 17.48 -4.89
N ILE A 213 8.60 16.48 -4.95
CA ILE A 213 9.90 16.50 -4.27
C ILE A 213 10.97 16.96 -5.25
N THR A 214 11.55 18.10 -4.95
CA THR A 214 12.64 18.76 -5.71
C THR A 214 13.89 18.95 -4.87
N GLU A 215 13.79 18.75 -3.55
CA GLU A 215 14.88 18.90 -2.59
C GLU A 215 14.82 17.75 -1.57
N ASP A 216 15.98 17.32 -1.09
CA ASP A 216 16.10 16.38 0.03
C ASP A 216 15.92 17.08 1.38
N ALA A 217 16.09 16.34 2.48
CA ALA A 217 15.98 16.87 3.84
C ALA A 217 17.06 17.93 4.19
N ASP A 218 18.17 17.91 3.45
CA ASP A 218 19.28 18.87 3.62
C ASP A 218 19.17 20.07 2.67
N GLY A 219 18.08 20.17 1.89
CA GLY A 219 17.87 21.25 0.92
C GLY A 219 18.69 21.08 -0.37
N ARG A 220 19.23 19.88 -0.66
CA ARG A 220 19.94 19.63 -1.90
C ARG A 220 18.96 19.30 -3.01
N PRO A 221 19.18 19.80 -4.23
CA PRO A 221 18.31 19.46 -5.36
C PRO A 221 18.27 17.95 -5.61
N VAL A 222 17.08 17.38 -5.63
CA VAL A 222 16.81 15.99 -5.99
C VAL A 222 15.58 15.91 -6.89
N HIS A 223 15.50 14.86 -7.70
CA HIS A 223 14.32 14.57 -8.50
C HIS A 223 13.59 13.35 -7.93
N GLY A 224 12.58 13.60 -7.10
CA GLY A 224 11.78 12.53 -6.51
C GLY A 224 11.03 11.75 -7.60
N VAL A 225 11.43 10.51 -7.87
CA VAL A 225 10.94 9.70 -9.00
C VAL A 225 9.42 9.63 -9.04
N ALA A 226 8.80 9.09 -7.98
CA ALA A 226 7.34 8.88 -7.98
C ALA A 226 6.55 10.20 -7.89
N SER A 227 6.99 11.15 -7.07
CA SER A 227 6.27 12.42 -6.90
C SER A 227 6.29 13.27 -8.17
N ASN A 228 7.42 13.34 -8.87
CA ASN A 228 7.50 14.05 -10.15
C ASN A 228 6.69 13.32 -11.21
N TYR A 229 6.83 11.99 -11.33
CA TYR A 229 6.00 11.19 -12.22
C TYR A 229 4.51 11.50 -12.05
N LEU A 230 3.99 11.39 -10.83
CA LEU A 230 2.56 11.62 -10.55
C LEU A 230 2.13 13.07 -10.80
N CYS A 231 2.97 14.05 -10.46
CA CYS A 231 2.67 15.46 -10.67
C CYS A 231 2.62 15.84 -12.17
N ASP A 232 3.32 15.09 -13.01
CA ASP A 232 3.40 15.36 -14.48
C ASP A 232 2.34 14.58 -15.27
N LEU A 233 1.56 13.70 -14.64
CA LEU A 233 0.53 12.94 -15.31
C LEU A 233 -0.60 13.83 -15.82
N GLU A 234 -1.00 13.58 -17.06
CA GLU A 234 -2.16 14.20 -17.68
C GLU A 234 -3.41 13.32 -17.50
N LYS A 235 -4.58 13.95 -17.59
CA LYS A 235 -5.85 13.23 -17.60
C LYS A 235 -5.88 12.18 -18.72
N GLY A 236 -6.29 10.95 -18.36
CA GLY A 236 -6.32 9.81 -19.27
C GLY A 236 -5.06 8.93 -19.21
N ALA A 237 -4.00 9.36 -18.52
CA ALA A 237 -2.81 8.54 -18.32
C ALA A 237 -3.12 7.33 -17.41
N GLU A 238 -2.46 6.20 -17.70
CA GLU A 238 -2.56 4.99 -16.88
C GLU A 238 -1.48 4.98 -15.78
N VAL A 239 -1.87 4.51 -14.61
CA VAL A 239 -1.01 4.37 -13.43
C VAL A 239 -1.10 2.95 -12.89
N ARG A 240 0.06 2.34 -12.62
CA ARG A 240 0.14 1.04 -11.97
C ARG A 240 0.08 1.22 -10.47
N VAL A 241 -0.91 0.59 -9.83
CA VAL A 241 -1.22 0.75 -8.41
C VAL A 241 -1.19 -0.59 -7.70
N THR A 242 -0.63 -0.62 -6.50
CA THR A 242 -0.59 -1.78 -5.61
C THR A 242 -1.31 -1.50 -4.30
N GLY A 243 -1.58 -2.52 -3.52
CA GLY A 243 -2.29 -2.39 -2.25
C GLY A 243 -3.76 -2.83 -2.33
N PRO A 244 -4.65 -2.27 -1.52
CA PRO A 244 -4.41 -1.28 -0.46
C PRO A 244 -3.45 -1.75 0.62
N PHE A 245 -2.91 -0.82 1.43
CA PHE A 245 -1.98 -1.11 2.53
C PHE A 245 -2.42 -0.42 3.82
N GLY A 246 -2.04 -1.04 4.94
CA GLY A 246 -2.28 -0.51 6.27
C GLY A 246 -3.60 -1.00 6.90
N ALA A 247 -3.52 -1.35 8.18
CA ALA A 247 -4.65 -1.80 8.98
C ALA A 247 -4.73 -1.07 10.33
N THR A 248 -3.75 -0.23 10.65
CA THR A 248 -3.59 0.36 11.99
C THR A 248 -4.05 1.81 12.10
N PHE A 249 -4.10 2.54 10.98
CA PHE A 249 -4.46 3.96 10.95
C PHE A 249 -5.89 4.19 10.43
N LEU A 250 -6.79 3.29 10.79
CA LEU A 250 -8.19 3.32 10.34
C LEU A 250 -9.05 4.21 11.23
N MET A 251 -10.11 4.76 10.64
CA MET A 251 -11.15 5.44 11.39
C MET A 251 -11.86 4.44 12.32
N PRO A 252 -12.12 4.80 13.60
CA PRO A 252 -12.87 3.92 14.50
C PRO A 252 -14.31 3.74 14.02
N ASP A 253 -14.85 2.55 14.24
CA ASP A 253 -16.24 2.21 13.89
C ASP A 253 -17.28 2.92 14.80
N ASP A 254 -16.86 3.39 15.98
CA ASP A 254 -17.74 4.15 16.88
C ASP A 254 -17.90 5.59 16.36
N PRO A 255 -19.09 6.02 15.91
CA PRO A 255 -19.34 7.36 15.41
C PRO A 255 -19.18 8.45 16.49
N ASN A 256 -19.13 8.08 17.77
CA ASN A 256 -18.92 8.99 18.89
C ASN A 256 -17.46 9.00 19.37
N ALA A 257 -16.57 8.26 18.73
CA ALA A 257 -15.17 8.23 19.11
C ALA A 257 -14.54 9.63 19.03
N ARG A 258 -13.77 9.98 20.06
CA ARG A 258 -13.00 11.23 20.04
C ARG A 258 -11.71 11.00 19.29
N ILE A 259 -11.51 11.74 18.22
CA ILE A 259 -10.35 11.64 17.37
C ILE A 259 -9.49 12.88 17.52
N VAL A 260 -8.20 12.71 17.74
CA VAL A 260 -7.19 13.77 17.68
C VAL A 260 -6.30 13.49 16.49
N MET A 261 -6.29 14.39 15.52
CA MET A 261 -5.42 14.30 14.34
C MET A 261 -4.28 15.30 14.49
N ILE A 262 -3.05 14.81 14.35
CA ILE A 262 -1.84 15.64 14.38
C ILE A 262 -1.16 15.46 13.02
N CYS A 263 -0.92 16.56 12.32
CA CYS A 263 -0.21 16.54 11.05
C CYS A 263 0.92 17.57 11.05
N THR A 264 1.95 17.28 10.29
CA THR A 264 2.99 18.26 9.92
C THR A 264 2.52 18.95 8.66
N GLY A 265 2.03 20.17 8.78
CA GLY A 265 1.35 20.94 7.74
C GLY A 265 1.94 20.94 6.35
#